data_34749222689d51619733c3b4c6d3c355
#
_entry.id   34749222689d51619733c3b4c6d3c355
#
_cell.length_a   1.000
_cell.length_b   1.000
_cell.length_c   1.000
_cell.angle_alpha   90.00
_cell.angle_beta   90.00
_cell.angle_gamma   90.00
#
_symmetry.space_group_name_H-M   'P 1'
#
loop_
_entity.id
_entity.type
_entity.pdbx_description
1 polymer ?
#
loop_
_entity_poly.entity_id
_entity_poly.type
_entity_poly.pdbx_seq_one_letter_code
_entity_poly.pdbx_strand_id
1 'polypeptide(L)'
;MRVVDRGYNASTMKATRKLRSPRVLIVGCGDVGMRCVRQLQGRARLYALTSHAERRDELRAAGVTPIVGDLDVRASLARLAHLAPTVLHLAPPQKTGEVDTRTRALIATLTAPRVRRARHVATGRLRRAQHGIRARKTSSIVPDGGYPAPRAGHRPSRRSRVVYASTTGVYGDCAGAWLDETRPVAPANERAKRRVSAETQLRRAAARRAITASIARIPGIYAGNRLPLARLEKRTPALVDADDVYTNHIHADDLAAILLRMATHGRPSRVIHASDDTTLKMGEYFDRVADAFGIERAPRIARDDAEQQLGEMMLSFMRESRRLVNTRLKGELHVRLRYPSVDDFLRTVSKP
;
A
#
# COMPACT_ATOMS: atom_id res chain seq x y z
N MET A 1 66.28 14.55 33.07
CA MET A 1 64.82 14.83 33.01
C MET A 1 64.22 13.99 31.85
N ARG A 2 63.65 12.79 32.17
CA ARG A 2 63.11 11.86 31.14
C ARG A 2 61.62 12.13 31.00
N VAL A 3 61.20 12.52 29.80
CA VAL A 3 59.82 12.65 29.44
C VAL A 3 59.29 11.26 29.08
N VAL A 4 58.27 10.81 29.82
CA VAL A 4 57.58 9.54 29.56
C VAL A 4 56.47 9.82 28.59
N ASP A 5 56.61 9.28 27.38
CA ASP A 5 55.61 9.30 26.33
C ASP A 5 54.54 8.27 26.67
N ARG A 6 53.30 8.75 26.93
CA ARG A 6 52.12 7.88 27.12
C ARG A 6 51.44 7.68 25.79
N GLY A 7 51.76 6.54 25.15
CA GLY A 7 51.04 6.11 23.96
C GLY A 7 49.55 5.96 24.21
N TYR A 8 48.76 6.79 23.53
CA TYR A 8 47.29 6.66 23.44
C TYR A 8 46.95 5.48 22.52
N ASN A 9 46.45 4.43 23.12
CA ASN A 9 45.97 3.26 22.39
C ASN A 9 44.60 3.57 21.76
N ALA A 10 44.62 3.99 20.50
CA ALA A 10 43.43 4.21 19.67
C ALA A 10 42.97 2.87 19.10
N SER A 11 42.22 2.08 19.85
CA SER A 11 41.49 0.94 19.29
C SER A 11 40.26 0.60 20.11
N THR A 12 39.24 1.44 19.93
CA THR A 12 37.87 1.01 20.23
C THR A 12 36.97 1.51 19.09
N MET A 13 37.15 0.93 17.90
CA MET A 13 36.15 1.06 16.85
C MET A 13 34.90 0.33 17.35
N LYS A 14 33.93 1.11 17.86
CA LYS A 14 32.58 0.64 18.12
C LYS A 14 32.07 0.03 16.82
N ALA A 15 31.93 -1.29 16.79
CA ALA A 15 31.27 -1.99 15.69
C ALA A 15 29.88 -1.40 15.50
N THR A 16 29.71 -0.53 14.52
CA THR A 16 28.43 0.03 14.15
C THR A 16 27.53 -1.14 13.77
N ARG A 17 26.55 -1.43 14.61
CA ARG A 17 25.53 -2.45 14.41
C ARG A 17 24.90 -2.17 13.05
N LYS A 18 25.25 -2.95 12.03
CA LYS A 18 24.71 -2.82 10.67
C LYS A 18 23.19 -2.90 10.78
N LEU A 19 22.50 -1.77 10.75
CA LEU A 19 21.04 -1.70 10.82
C LEU A 19 20.50 -2.54 9.66
N ARG A 20 19.75 -3.59 9.97
CA ARG A 20 19.11 -4.43 8.96
C ARG A 20 18.19 -3.54 8.11
N SER A 21 18.40 -3.53 6.80
CA SER A 21 17.57 -2.80 5.86
C SER A 21 16.08 -3.09 6.12
N PRO A 22 15.21 -2.09 6.13
CA PRO A 22 13.78 -2.29 6.33
C PRO A 22 13.23 -3.23 5.27
N ARG A 23 12.21 -4.02 5.63
CA ARG A 23 11.54 -4.95 4.71
C ARG A 23 10.18 -4.38 4.35
N VAL A 24 9.89 -4.34 3.05
CA VAL A 24 8.62 -3.88 2.49
C VAL A 24 8.03 -4.96 1.62
N LEU A 25 6.77 -5.30 1.84
CA LEU A 25 5.97 -6.18 1.00
C LEU A 25 5.01 -5.33 0.14
N ILE A 26 5.06 -5.52 -1.16
CA ILE A 26 4.14 -4.90 -2.12
C ILE A 26 3.17 -5.97 -2.59
N VAL A 27 1.89 -5.79 -2.30
CA VAL A 27 0.79 -6.65 -2.74
C VAL A 27 0.10 -5.96 -3.91
N GLY A 28 0.26 -6.51 -5.12
CA GLY A 28 -0.17 -5.86 -6.36
C GLY A 28 0.92 -4.95 -6.95
N CYS A 29 2.05 -5.55 -7.36
CA CYS A 29 3.19 -4.84 -7.93
C CYS A 29 2.99 -4.57 -9.44
N GLY A 30 1.94 -3.80 -9.79
CA GLY A 30 1.70 -3.24 -11.12
C GLY A 30 2.51 -1.95 -11.34
N ASP A 31 2.05 -1.06 -12.22
CA ASP A 31 2.76 0.19 -12.58
C ASP A 31 3.12 1.04 -11.34
N VAL A 32 2.14 1.39 -10.49
CA VAL A 32 2.41 2.16 -9.27
C VAL A 32 3.32 1.40 -8.30
N GLY A 33 3.15 0.07 -8.18
CA GLY A 33 4.02 -0.78 -7.37
C GLY A 33 5.47 -0.76 -7.86
N MET A 34 5.70 -0.82 -9.16
CA MET A 34 7.02 -0.71 -9.77
C MET A 34 7.65 0.68 -9.60
N ARG A 35 6.85 1.75 -9.56
CA ARG A 35 7.33 3.09 -9.21
C ARG A 35 7.77 3.18 -7.74
N CYS A 36 7.03 2.52 -6.83
CA CYS A 36 7.45 2.37 -5.44
C CYS A 36 8.77 1.58 -5.32
N VAL A 37 8.95 0.52 -6.12
CA VAL A 37 10.19 -0.26 -6.18
C VAL A 37 11.36 0.64 -6.55
N ARG A 38 11.26 1.40 -7.65
CA ARG A 38 12.33 2.32 -8.09
C ARG A 38 12.74 3.32 -6.99
N GLN A 39 11.75 3.90 -6.28
CA GLN A 39 12.02 4.86 -5.20
C GLN A 39 12.62 4.24 -3.94
N LEU A 40 12.43 2.92 -3.72
CA LEU A 40 12.97 2.19 -2.57
C LEU A 40 14.26 1.42 -2.86
N GLN A 41 14.70 1.40 -4.10
CA GLN A 41 15.88 0.63 -4.53
C GLN A 41 17.12 1.02 -3.70
N GLY A 42 17.86 0.03 -3.22
CA GLY A 42 19.01 0.23 -2.33
C GLY A 42 18.67 0.63 -0.87
N ARG A 43 17.42 1.03 -0.58
CA ARG A 43 17.01 1.53 0.75
C ARG A 43 16.25 0.50 1.59
N ALA A 44 15.68 -0.53 0.96
CA ALA A 44 14.88 -1.55 1.61
C ALA A 44 15.06 -2.93 0.94
N ARG A 45 14.75 -3.99 1.68
CA ARG A 45 14.54 -5.33 1.09
C ARG A 45 13.10 -5.42 0.62
N LEU A 46 12.92 -5.60 -0.69
CA LEU A 46 11.62 -5.56 -1.34
C LEU A 46 11.12 -6.97 -1.63
N TYR A 47 9.86 -7.19 -1.33
CA TYR A 47 9.11 -8.39 -1.66
C TYR A 47 7.86 -7.99 -2.42
N ALA A 48 7.47 -8.76 -3.43
CA ALA A 48 6.23 -8.54 -4.16
C ALA A 48 5.40 -9.81 -4.22
N LEU A 49 4.11 -9.72 -3.85
CA LEU A 49 3.15 -10.76 -4.15
C LEU A 49 2.66 -10.59 -5.58
N THR A 50 2.72 -11.67 -6.36
CA THR A 50 2.16 -11.76 -7.71
C THR A 50 1.42 -13.08 -7.90
N SER A 51 0.26 -13.05 -8.56
CA SER A 51 -0.44 -14.25 -9.03
C SER A 51 0.14 -14.81 -10.34
N HIS A 52 0.97 -14.03 -11.02
CA HIS A 52 1.57 -14.32 -12.31
C HIS A 52 3.00 -14.80 -12.14
N ALA A 53 3.23 -16.11 -12.31
CA ALA A 53 4.55 -16.72 -12.13
C ALA A 53 5.58 -16.23 -13.16
N GLU A 54 5.15 -15.89 -14.35
CA GLU A 54 5.93 -15.34 -15.46
C GLU A 54 6.56 -13.98 -15.12
N ARG A 55 6.02 -13.24 -14.20
CA ARG A 55 6.59 -11.96 -13.75
C ARG A 55 7.79 -12.07 -12.82
N ARG A 56 8.21 -13.30 -12.49
CA ARG A 56 9.31 -13.50 -11.53
C ARG A 56 10.61 -12.84 -11.95
N ASP A 57 10.96 -12.97 -13.23
CA ASP A 57 12.26 -12.49 -13.71
C ASP A 57 12.27 -10.97 -13.88
N GLU A 58 11.15 -10.37 -14.33
CA GLU A 58 10.94 -8.92 -14.30
C GLU A 58 11.14 -8.35 -12.89
N LEU A 59 10.51 -8.97 -11.88
CA LEU A 59 10.59 -8.51 -10.49
C LEU A 59 12.00 -8.69 -9.93
N ARG A 60 12.68 -9.80 -10.22
CA ARG A 60 14.07 -10.03 -9.79
C ARG A 60 15.03 -9.02 -10.41
N ALA A 61 14.89 -8.75 -11.71
CA ALA A 61 15.69 -7.74 -12.41
C ALA A 61 15.52 -6.35 -11.79
N ALA A 62 14.31 -6.04 -11.28
CA ALA A 62 14.05 -4.81 -10.55
C ALA A 62 14.52 -4.82 -9.07
N GLY A 63 15.26 -5.87 -8.62
CA GLY A 63 15.76 -5.99 -7.25
C GLY A 63 14.70 -6.40 -6.21
N VAL A 64 13.59 -6.99 -6.64
CA VAL A 64 12.48 -7.44 -5.79
C VAL A 64 12.49 -8.95 -5.65
N THR A 65 12.28 -9.48 -4.44
CA THR A 65 12.07 -10.91 -4.22
C THR A 65 10.60 -11.25 -4.51
N PRO A 66 10.30 -11.97 -5.62
CA PRO A 66 8.93 -12.32 -5.96
C PRO A 66 8.40 -13.46 -5.08
N ILE A 67 7.15 -13.34 -4.66
CA ILE A 67 6.40 -14.39 -3.97
C ILE A 67 5.19 -14.69 -4.85
N VAL A 68 5.15 -15.90 -5.41
CA VAL A 68 3.98 -16.35 -6.17
C VAL A 68 2.90 -16.77 -5.19
N GLY A 69 1.73 -16.19 -5.34
CA GLY A 69 0.55 -16.48 -4.54
C GLY A 69 -0.62 -15.61 -4.99
N ASP A 70 -1.82 -16.09 -4.75
CA ASP A 70 -3.06 -15.46 -5.16
C ASP A 70 -3.88 -15.06 -3.92
N LEU A 71 -4.37 -13.82 -3.90
CA LEU A 71 -5.22 -13.31 -2.82
C LEU A 71 -6.58 -14.04 -2.76
N ASP A 72 -7.01 -14.62 -3.86
CA ASP A 72 -8.22 -15.44 -3.92
C ASP A 72 -7.98 -16.87 -3.39
N VAL A 73 -6.71 -17.30 -3.27
CA VAL A 73 -6.31 -18.62 -2.76
C VAL A 73 -5.53 -18.47 -1.46
N ARG A 74 -6.23 -18.39 -0.33
CA ARG A 74 -5.64 -18.10 0.99
C ARG A 74 -4.44 -18.97 1.36
N ALA A 75 -4.46 -20.26 1.02
CA ALA A 75 -3.36 -21.19 1.31
C ALA A 75 -2.04 -20.74 0.68
N SER A 76 -2.08 -20.12 -0.50
CA SER A 76 -0.89 -19.61 -1.21
C SER A 76 -0.20 -18.46 -0.50
N LEU A 77 -0.87 -17.79 0.44
CA LEU A 77 -0.39 -16.61 1.14
C LEU A 77 0.44 -16.90 2.40
N ALA A 78 0.55 -18.16 2.84
CA ALA A 78 1.18 -18.52 4.11
C ALA A 78 2.60 -17.93 4.28
N ARG A 79 3.35 -17.79 3.17
CA ARG A 79 4.71 -17.21 3.14
C ARG A 79 4.76 -15.71 3.46
N LEU A 80 3.63 -15.00 3.43
CA LEU A 80 3.56 -13.58 3.75
C LEU A 80 3.53 -13.31 5.25
N ALA A 81 3.16 -14.30 6.06
CA ALA A 81 3.07 -14.16 7.51
C ALA A 81 4.42 -13.70 8.10
N HIS A 82 4.42 -12.55 8.77
CA HIS A 82 5.61 -11.94 9.41
C HIS A 82 6.79 -11.64 8.46
N LEU A 83 6.58 -11.65 7.16
CA LEU A 83 7.62 -11.42 6.16
C LEU A 83 8.17 -9.99 6.22
N ALA A 84 7.30 -9.00 6.27
CA ALA A 84 7.68 -7.59 6.30
C ALA A 84 6.84 -6.79 7.30
N PRO A 85 7.44 -5.82 8.03
CA PRO A 85 6.71 -4.95 8.94
C PRO A 85 5.92 -3.86 8.21
N THR A 86 6.22 -3.60 6.94
CA THR A 86 5.54 -2.61 6.09
C THR A 86 4.94 -3.32 4.88
N VAL A 87 3.67 -3.06 4.63
CA VAL A 87 2.90 -3.65 3.54
C VAL A 87 2.21 -2.55 2.74
N LEU A 88 2.49 -2.48 1.45
CA LEU A 88 1.74 -1.67 0.49
C LEU A 88 0.71 -2.58 -0.17
N HIS A 89 -0.57 -2.40 0.16
CA HIS A 89 -1.66 -3.17 -0.42
C HIS A 89 -2.27 -2.38 -1.58
N LEU A 90 -1.75 -2.64 -2.78
CA LEU A 90 -2.08 -1.95 -4.03
C LEU A 90 -2.96 -2.81 -4.95
N ALA A 91 -3.12 -4.09 -4.63
CA ALA A 91 -3.95 -4.99 -5.43
C ALA A 91 -5.42 -4.54 -5.41
N PRO A 92 -6.12 -4.62 -6.56
CA PRO A 92 -7.56 -4.36 -6.59
C PRO A 92 -8.32 -5.46 -5.85
N PRO A 93 -9.54 -5.18 -5.37
CA PRO A 93 -10.48 -6.22 -4.94
C PRO A 93 -10.78 -7.20 -6.07
N GLN A 94 -11.38 -8.34 -5.74
CA GLN A 94 -11.92 -9.26 -6.75
C GLN A 94 -12.97 -8.56 -7.64
N LYS A 95 -13.34 -9.20 -8.76
CA LYS A 95 -14.21 -8.58 -9.77
C LYS A 95 -15.69 -8.54 -9.38
N THR A 96 -16.17 -9.50 -8.61
CA THR A 96 -17.59 -9.70 -8.30
C THR A 96 -17.89 -9.64 -6.81
N GLY A 97 -19.13 -9.37 -6.43
CA GLY A 97 -19.62 -9.26 -5.06
C GLY A 97 -19.32 -7.90 -4.41
N GLU A 98 -19.93 -7.62 -3.28
CA GLU A 98 -19.80 -6.34 -2.58
C GLU A 98 -18.70 -6.33 -1.48
N VAL A 99 -18.32 -7.51 -1.00
CA VAL A 99 -17.35 -7.66 0.09
C VAL A 99 -15.98 -8.00 -0.46
N ASP A 100 -14.95 -7.27 -0.04
CA ASP A 100 -13.57 -7.57 -0.44
C ASP A 100 -13.01 -8.78 0.33
N THR A 101 -12.93 -9.92 -0.37
CA THR A 101 -12.40 -11.17 0.16
C THR A 101 -10.87 -11.18 0.15
N ARG A 102 -10.23 -10.48 -0.78
CA ARG A 102 -8.76 -10.40 -0.93
C ARG A 102 -8.12 -9.68 0.25
N THR A 103 -8.67 -8.52 0.65
CA THR A 103 -8.19 -7.81 1.85
C THR A 103 -8.42 -8.64 3.11
N ARG A 104 -9.54 -9.38 3.20
CA ARG A 104 -9.79 -10.30 4.32
C ARG A 104 -8.73 -11.38 4.41
N ALA A 105 -8.40 -12.03 3.31
CA ALA A 105 -7.37 -13.08 3.24
C ALA A 105 -5.98 -12.53 3.63
N LEU A 106 -5.64 -11.35 3.13
CA LEU A 106 -4.38 -10.68 3.46
C LEU A 106 -4.27 -10.36 4.95
N ILE A 107 -5.29 -9.72 5.55
CA ILE A 107 -5.32 -9.41 6.99
C ILE A 107 -5.15 -10.68 7.81
N ALA A 108 -5.92 -11.74 7.51
CA ALA A 108 -5.83 -13.00 8.23
C ALA A 108 -4.42 -13.62 8.17
N THR A 109 -3.74 -13.48 7.03
CA THR A 109 -2.36 -13.96 6.86
C THR A 109 -1.36 -13.12 7.65
N LEU A 110 -1.46 -11.79 7.58
CA LEU A 110 -0.55 -10.88 8.28
C LEU A 110 -0.67 -10.96 9.81
N THR A 111 -1.84 -11.34 10.30
CA THR A 111 -2.14 -11.47 11.74
C THR A 111 -2.05 -12.90 12.26
N ALA A 112 -1.71 -13.87 11.40
CA ALA A 112 -1.56 -15.26 11.80
C ALA A 112 -0.57 -15.42 12.96
N PRO A 113 -0.84 -16.28 13.94
CA PRO A 113 0.09 -16.53 15.04
C PRO A 113 1.44 -17.05 14.51
N ARG A 114 2.52 -16.70 15.17
CA ARG A 114 3.82 -17.31 14.89
C ARG A 114 3.81 -18.76 15.39
N VAL A 115 3.70 -19.71 14.48
CA VAL A 115 3.96 -21.12 14.83
C VAL A 115 5.45 -21.23 15.13
N ARG A 116 5.82 -21.38 16.42
CA ARG A 116 7.15 -21.78 16.80
C ARG A 116 7.33 -23.22 16.28
N ARG A 117 8.09 -23.41 15.19
CA ARG A 117 8.63 -24.72 14.90
C ARG A 117 9.44 -25.11 16.14
N ALA A 118 8.97 -26.08 16.90
CA ALA A 118 9.75 -26.74 17.90
C ALA A 118 11.03 -27.21 17.18
N ARG A 119 12.17 -26.66 17.55
CA ARG A 119 13.44 -27.27 17.16
C ARG A 119 13.42 -28.61 17.85
N HIS A 120 13.14 -29.69 17.13
CA HIS A 120 13.52 -31.01 17.54
C HIS A 120 15.05 -30.99 17.63
N VAL A 121 15.53 -30.73 18.84
CA VAL A 121 16.87 -31.12 19.20
C VAL A 121 16.77 -32.63 19.35
N ALA A 122 17.14 -33.33 18.29
CA ALA A 122 17.43 -34.77 18.37
C ALA A 122 18.67 -34.90 19.25
N THR A 123 18.49 -34.92 20.57
CA THR A 123 19.49 -35.42 21.48
C THR A 123 19.46 -36.93 21.41
N GLY A 124 20.17 -37.48 20.42
CA GLY A 124 20.62 -38.85 20.46
C GLY A 124 21.61 -39.00 21.60
N ARG A 125 21.17 -39.39 22.76
CA ARG A 125 21.97 -40.06 23.79
C ARG A 125 21.38 -41.40 24.07
N LEU A 126 21.88 -42.39 23.34
CA LEU A 126 21.94 -43.74 23.86
C LEU A 126 22.68 -43.67 25.22
N ARG A 127 21.98 -43.92 26.31
CA ARG A 127 22.61 -44.35 27.55
C ARG A 127 22.21 -45.78 27.80
N ARG A 128 23.23 -46.64 27.72
CA ARG A 128 23.32 -48.00 28.24
C ARG A 128 22.81 -48.02 29.67
N ALA A 129 21.96 -48.99 29.93
CA ALA A 129 21.59 -49.42 31.26
C ALA A 129 22.78 -50.13 31.90
N GLN A 130 23.05 -49.87 33.16
CA GLN A 130 23.49 -50.90 34.11
C GLN A 130 23.44 -50.39 35.56
N HIS A 131 22.77 -51.17 36.38
CA HIS A 131 22.92 -51.49 37.81
C HIS A 131 22.75 -50.31 38.82
N GLY A 132 21.70 -50.26 39.56
CA GLY A 132 21.47 -50.93 40.83
C GLY A 132 21.99 -50.10 42.00
N ILE A 133 21.13 -49.74 42.92
CA ILE A 133 21.21 -49.87 44.38
C ILE A 133 20.28 -48.88 45.09
N ARG A 134 19.62 -49.39 46.06
CA ARG A 134 18.71 -48.75 47.02
C ARG A 134 19.36 -47.63 47.81
N ALA A 135 18.64 -46.55 48.13
CA ALA A 135 18.71 -45.93 49.47
C ALA A 135 17.57 -44.89 49.67
N ARG A 136 16.78 -45.20 50.65
CA ARG A 136 16.17 -44.44 51.76
C ARG A 136 15.58 -43.05 51.51
N LYS A 137 14.32 -42.94 51.94
CA LYS A 137 13.54 -41.78 52.28
C LYS A 137 14.28 -40.92 53.29
N THR A 138 14.39 -39.64 53.05
CA THR A 138 14.35 -38.62 54.09
C THR A 138 13.54 -37.41 53.59
N SER A 139 12.48 -37.12 54.30
CA SER A 139 11.69 -35.92 54.15
C SER A 139 12.47 -34.71 54.56
N SER A 140 12.50 -33.67 53.74
CA SER A 140 12.78 -32.34 54.24
C SER A 140 11.85 -31.35 53.56
N ILE A 141 11.16 -30.66 54.40
CA ILE A 141 10.30 -29.51 54.20
C ILE A 141 11.11 -28.42 53.48
N VAL A 142 10.58 -27.90 52.37
CA VAL A 142 11.09 -26.67 51.78
C VAL A 142 10.04 -25.60 51.96
N PRO A 143 10.34 -24.51 52.68
CA PRO A 143 9.63 -23.26 52.52
C PRO A 143 10.36 -22.51 51.40
N ASP A 144 9.73 -22.04 50.42
CA ASP A 144 9.76 -20.63 50.04
C ASP A 144 9.13 -20.36 48.70
N GLY A 145 8.19 -19.43 48.72
CA GLY A 145 7.52 -18.90 47.55
C GLY A 145 8.46 -18.05 46.73
N GLY A 146 9.18 -18.72 45.82
CA GLY A 146 9.87 -18.03 44.72
C GLY A 146 8.88 -17.73 43.61
N TYR A 147 8.39 -16.51 43.50
CA TYR A 147 7.71 -16.04 42.28
C TYR A 147 8.63 -16.31 41.09
N PRO A 148 8.13 -17.01 40.05
CA PRO A 148 8.95 -17.19 38.86
C PRO A 148 9.28 -15.80 38.30
N ALA A 149 10.57 -15.51 38.21
CA ALA A 149 11.07 -14.28 37.60
C ALA A 149 10.39 -14.05 36.25
N PRO A 150 9.95 -12.82 35.94
CA PRO A 150 9.25 -12.53 34.71
C PRO A 150 10.14 -12.97 33.54
N ARG A 151 9.64 -13.97 32.77
CA ARG A 151 10.33 -14.49 31.59
C ARG A 151 10.79 -13.34 30.72
N ALA A 152 12.09 -13.22 30.55
CA ALA A 152 12.76 -12.18 29.78
C ALA A 152 11.99 -11.87 28.49
N GLY A 153 11.52 -10.65 28.42
CA GLY A 153 11.15 -9.85 27.28
C GLY A 153 10.65 -10.56 26.04
N HIS A 154 9.39 -10.93 26.00
CA HIS A 154 8.68 -11.01 24.73
C HIS A 154 8.64 -9.58 24.18
N ARG A 155 9.60 -9.19 23.32
CA ARG A 155 9.43 -7.99 22.49
C ARG A 155 8.14 -8.22 21.70
N PRO A 156 7.10 -7.40 21.88
CA PRO A 156 5.87 -7.55 21.14
C PRO A 156 6.23 -7.58 19.65
N SER A 157 5.74 -8.57 18.92
CA SER A 157 6.00 -8.66 17.49
C SER A 157 5.49 -7.37 16.88
N ARG A 158 6.41 -6.62 16.22
CA ARG A 158 6.07 -5.32 15.62
C ARG A 158 4.90 -5.54 14.65
N ARG A 159 3.75 -4.92 14.94
CA ARG A 159 2.54 -5.02 14.11
C ARG A 159 2.86 -4.59 12.69
N SER A 160 2.29 -5.28 11.71
CA SER A 160 2.43 -4.87 10.32
C SER A 160 1.74 -3.53 10.10
N ARG A 161 2.44 -2.59 9.47
CA ARG A 161 1.90 -1.34 8.97
C ARG A 161 1.42 -1.55 7.55
N VAL A 162 0.13 -1.37 7.32
CA VAL A 162 -0.51 -1.55 6.01
C VAL A 162 -0.91 -0.18 5.46
N VAL A 163 -0.48 0.15 4.26
CA VAL A 163 -0.98 1.28 3.46
C VAL A 163 -1.85 0.69 2.37
N TYR A 164 -3.11 1.07 2.33
CA TYR A 164 -4.08 0.57 1.37
C TYR A 164 -4.38 1.59 0.29
N ALA A 165 -4.28 1.17 -0.97
CA ALA A 165 -4.69 1.95 -2.13
C ALA A 165 -6.20 1.80 -2.33
N SER A 166 -6.99 2.71 -1.79
CA SER A 166 -8.43 2.84 -2.02
C SER A 166 -8.70 3.74 -3.23
N THR A 167 -9.93 4.16 -3.42
CA THR A 167 -10.35 5.05 -4.51
C THR A 167 -11.26 6.16 -3.98
N THR A 168 -11.31 7.28 -4.69
CA THR A 168 -12.27 8.37 -4.42
C THR A 168 -13.70 8.03 -4.83
N GLY A 169 -13.89 6.99 -5.68
CA GLY A 169 -15.21 6.46 -6.01
C GLY A 169 -16.02 5.94 -4.80
N VAL A 170 -15.39 5.78 -3.62
CA VAL A 170 -16.11 5.45 -2.38
C VAL A 170 -17.10 6.52 -1.94
N TYR A 171 -16.95 7.74 -2.44
CA TYR A 171 -17.88 8.86 -2.12
C TYR A 171 -19.14 8.88 -2.96
N GLY A 172 -19.14 8.20 -4.12
CA GLY A 172 -20.19 8.33 -5.12
C GLY A 172 -20.23 9.72 -5.76
N ASP A 173 -21.37 10.10 -6.30
CA ASP A 173 -21.59 11.46 -6.78
C ASP A 173 -21.76 12.45 -5.62
N CYS A 174 -21.18 13.62 -5.78
CA CYS A 174 -21.25 14.70 -4.80
C CYS A 174 -21.65 16.04 -5.46
N ALA A 175 -22.22 16.01 -6.65
CA ALA A 175 -22.66 17.19 -7.40
C ALA A 175 -21.58 18.29 -7.49
N GLY A 176 -20.33 17.90 -7.68
CA GLY A 176 -19.20 18.83 -7.79
C GLY A 176 -18.76 19.49 -6.48
N ALA A 177 -19.27 19.08 -5.32
CA ALA A 177 -18.89 19.65 -4.04
C ALA A 177 -17.41 19.41 -3.71
N TRP A 178 -16.82 20.33 -2.93
CA TRP A 178 -15.51 20.13 -2.30
C TRP A 178 -15.62 19.18 -1.11
N LEU A 179 -14.75 18.19 -1.06
CA LEU A 179 -14.73 17.15 -0.05
C LEU A 179 -13.38 17.08 0.63
N ASP A 180 -13.40 16.91 1.95
CA ASP A 180 -12.26 16.40 2.69
C ASP A 180 -12.45 14.91 3.05
N GLU A 181 -11.48 14.31 3.73
CA GLU A 181 -11.50 12.89 4.07
C GLU A 181 -12.49 12.52 5.18
N THR A 182 -13.17 13.49 5.80
CA THR A 182 -14.21 13.26 6.80
C THR A 182 -15.57 12.99 6.18
N ARG A 183 -15.78 13.36 4.91
CA ARG A 183 -17.02 13.10 4.18
C ARG A 183 -17.43 11.63 4.30
N PRO A 184 -18.66 11.31 4.69
CA PRO A 184 -19.18 9.96 4.67
C PRO A 184 -19.08 9.31 3.29
N VAL A 185 -18.80 8.01 3.26
CA VAL A 185 -18.76 7.25 2.01
C VAL A 185 -20.18 6.87 1.57
N ALA A 186 -20.45 6.95 0.26
CA ALA A 186 -21.74 6.62 -0.37
C ALA A 186 -21.49 5.88 -1.70
N PRO A 187 -20.97 4.62 -1.67
CA PRO A 187 -20.53 3.91 -2.86
C PRO A 187 -21.73 3.59 -3.78
N ALA A 188 -21.73 4.10 -5.01
CA ALA A 188 -22.81 3.94 -5.97
C ALA A 188 -22.75 2.61 -6.75
N ASN A 189 -21.58 1.94 -6.81
CA ASN A 189 -21.39 0.73 -7.59
C ASN A 189 -20.64 -0.36 -6.81
N GLU A 190 -20.72 -1.62 -7.27
CA GLU A 190 -20.09 -2.76 -6.59
C GLU A 190 -18.57 -2.59 -6.40
N ARG A 191 -17.88 -2.01 -7.37
CA ARG A 191 -16.43 -1.74 -7.27
C ARG A 191 -16.13 -0.80 -6.10
N ALA A 192 -16.93 0.24 -5.91
CA ALA A 192 -16.79 1.17 -4.80
C ALA A 192 -17.19 0.52 -3.47
N LYS A 193 -18.27 -0.29 -3.44
CA LYS A 193 -18.68 -1.07 -2.25
C LYS A 193 -17.58 -1.99 -1.77
N ARG A 194 -16.89 -2.71 -2.68
CA ARG A 194 -15.73 -3.54 -2.32
C ARG A 194 -14.60 -2.73 -1.70
N ARG A 195 -14.32 -1.52 -2.21
CA ARG A 195 -13.31 -0.63 -1.61
C ARG A 195 -13.70 -0.18 -0.21
N VAL A 196 -14.96 0.18 0.01
CA VAL A 196 -15.50 0.52 1.35
C VAL A 196 -15.40 -0.69 2.29
N SER A 197 -15.72 -1.88 1.80
CA SER A 197 -15.55 -3.13 2.55
C SER A 197 -14.09 -3.34 3.00
N ALA A 198 -13.12 -3.14 2.09
CA ALA A 198 -11.69 -3.23 2.42
C ALA A 198 -11.27 -2.20 3.47
N GLU A 199 -11.67 -0.92 3.31
CA GLU A 199 -11.39 0.13 4.29
C GLU A 199 -11.95 -0.24 5.68
N THR A 200 -13.18 -0.75 5.74
CA THR A 200 -13.84 -1.17 6.98
C THR A 200 -13.10 -2.33 7.65
N GLN A 201 -12.69 -3.34 6.89
CA GLN A 201 -11.92 -4.48 7.41
C GLN A 201 -10.58 -4.05 7.99
N LEU A 202 -9.85 -3.18 7.28
CA LEU A 202 -8.57 -2.63 7.75
C LEU A 202 -8.74 -1.78 9.02
N ARG A 203 -9.76 -0.93 9.09
CA ARG A 203 -10.08 -0.14 10.28
C ARG A 203 -10.42 -1.03 11.48
N ARG A 204 -11.24 -2.07 11.28
CA ARG A 204 -11.55 -3.06 12.33
C ARG A 204 -10.32 -3.80 12.83
N ALA A 205 -9.44 -4.23 11.93
CA ALA A 205 -8.18 -4.88 12.30
C ALA A 205 -7.23 -3.94 13.05
N ALA A 206 -7.19 -2.66 12.67
CA ALA A 206 -6.40 -1.64 13.36
C ALA A 206 -6.96 -1.31 14.75
N ALA A 207 -8.29 -1.19 14.90
CA ALA A 207 -8.95 -0.97 16.19
C ALA A 207 -8.66 -2.10 17.19
N ARG A 208 -8.63 -3.35 16.71
CA ARG A 208 -8.23 -4.53 17.51
C ARG A 208 -6.72 -4.60 17.74
N ARG A 209 -5.95 -3.61 17.30
CA ARG A 209 -4.49 -3.56 17.41
C ARG A 209 -3.78 -4.73 16.73
N ALA A 210 -4.39 -5.42 15.79
CA ALA A 210 -3.78 -6.52 15.04
C ALA A 210 -2.77 -6.02 13.98
N ILE A 211 -3.07 -4.90 13.36
CA ILE A 211 -2.22 -4.17 12.40
C ILE A 211 -2.21 -2.67 12.72
N THR A 212 -1.41 -1.91 11.99
CA THR A 212 -1.58 -0.46 11.82
C THR A 212 -1.98 -0.21 10.38
N ALA A 213 -3.07 0.49 10.12
CA ALA A 213 -3.55 0.75 8.77
C ALA A 213 -3.62 2.27 8.48
N SER A 214 -3.34 2.65 7.24
CA SER A 214 -3.65 3.97 6.66
C SER A 214 -4.21 3.76 5.26
N ILE A 215 -5.06 4.66 4.81
CA ILE A 215 -5.85 4.52 3.59
C ILE A 215 -5.58 5.71 2.69
N ALA A 216 -5.11 5.46 1.47
CA ALA A 216 -5.02 6.46 0.40
C ALA A 216 -6.26 6.35 -0.48
N ARG A 217 -7.10 7.38 -0.53
CA ARG A 217 -8.18 7.51 -1.51
C ARG A 217 -7.62 8.19 -2.75
N ILE A 218 -7.52 7.43 -3.81
CA ILE A 218 -6.78 7.76 -5.03
C ILE A 218 -7.79 8.07 -6.14
N PRO A 219 -7.66 9.21 -6.81
CA PRO A 219 -8.47 9.59 -7.98
C PRO A 219 -7.93 8.95 -9.28
N GLY A 220 -8.16 9.61 -10.41
CA GLY A 220 -7.59 9.26 -11.71
C GLY A 220 -6.07 9.35 -11.69
N ILE A 221 -5.40 8.24 -12.03
CA ILE A 221 -3.93 8.21 -12.06
C ILE A 221 -3.47 8.48 -13.49
N TYR A 222 -2.63 9.51 -13.68
CA TYR A 222 -2.03 9.80 -14.98
C TYR A 222 -0.50 9.66 -14.95
N ALA A 223 0.06 9.47 -16.11
CA ALA A 223 1.50 9.42 -16.42
C ALA A 223 1.65 9.34 -17.94
N GLY A 224 2.84 9.44 -18.50
CA GLY A 224 3.05 9.36 -19.94
C GLY A 224 2.45 8.09 -20.60
N ASN A 225 2.50 6.96 -19.92
CA ASN A 225 1.90 5.69 -20.37
C ASN A 225 0.41 5.51 -19.96
N ARG A 226 -0.23 6.56 -19.43
CA ARG A 226 -1.61 6.51 -18.89
C ARG A 226 -2.50 7.67 -19.34
N LEU A 227 -2.00 8.51 -20.22
CA LEU A 227 -2.80 9.55 -20.83
C LEU A 227 -3.89 8.93 -21.72
N PRO A 228 -5.04 9.58 -21.88
CA PRO A 228 -6.17 9.06 -22.65
C PRO A 228 -5.98 9.18 -24.18
N LEU A 229 -4.74 9.03 -24.70
CA LEU A 229 -4.40 9.25 -26.11
C LEU A 229 -5.25 8.38 -27.04
N ALA A 230 -5.32 7.07 -26.78
CA ALA A 230 -6.12 6.16 -27.60
C ALA A 230 -7.63 6.50 -27.62
N ARG A 231 -8.15 7.16 -26.56
CA ARG A 231 -9.51 7.66 -26.54
C ARG A 231 -9.67 8.89 -27.43
N LEU A 232 -8.71 9.79 -27.40
CA LEU A 232 -8.69 11.01 -28.21
C LEU A 232 -8.54 10.68 -29.69
N GLU A 233 -7.61 9.79 -30.04
CA GLU A 233 -7.41 9.28 -31.42
C GLU A 233 -8.69 8.66 -32.00
N LYS A 234 -9.47 7.96 -31.16
CA LYS A 234 -10.78 7.40 -31.54
C LYS A 234 -11.90 8.44 -31.57
N ARG A 235 -11.62 9.69 -31.26
CA ARG A 235 -12.61 10.77 -31.17
C ARG A 235 -13.82 10.43 -30.26
N THR A 236 -13.57 9.63 -29.22
CA THR A 236 -14.62 9.27 -28.26
C THR A 236 -15.16 10.51 -27.57
N PRO A 237 -16.47 10.82 -27.66
CA PRO A 237 -16.99 12.10 -27.22
C PRO A 237 -16.86 12.34 -25.71
N ALA A 238 -16.82 13.59 -25.31
CA ALA A 238 -16.96 14.07 -23.94
C ALA A 238 -18.29 14.82 -23.78
N LEU A 239 -18.72 15.06 -22.55
CA LEU A 239 -19.96 15.78 -22.31
C LEU A 239 -19.80 17.28 -22.60
N VAL A 240 -20.89 17.94 -23.00
CA VAL A 240 -20.99 19.40 -23.03
C VAL A 240 -20.76 19.96 -21.63
N ASP A 241 -20.28 21.20 -21.52
CA ASP A 241 -19.84 21.78 -20.25
C ASP A 241 -20.92 21.76 -19.15
N ALA A 242 -22.19 21.98 -19.53
CA ALA A 242 -23.31 21.96 -18.59
C ALA A 242 -23.50 20.58 -17.91
N ASP A 243 -23.22 19.51 -18.62
CA ASP A 243 -23.41 18.13 -18.19
C ASP A 243 -22.13 17.49 -17.64
N ASP A 244 -20.98 18.16 -17.81
CA ASP A 244 -19.67 17.58 -17.50
C ASP A 244 -19.39 17.58 -16.00
N VAL A 245 -18.52 16.66 -15.58
CA VAL A 245 -18.23 16.36 -14.17
C VAL A 245 -16.83 16.77 -13.79
N TYR A 246 -16.67 17.28 -12.57
CA TYR A 246 -15.34 17.51 -12.00
C TYR A 246 -14.62 16.19 -11.75
N THR A 247 -13.40 16.11 -12.25
CA THR A 247 -12.48 14.98 -12.04
C THR A 247 -11.28 15.40 -11.22
N ASN A 248 -10.70 14.44 -10.54
CA ASN A 248 -9.51 14.65 -9.75
C ASN A 248 -8.41 13.73 -10.24
N HIS A 249 -7.16 14.12 -10.06
CA HIS A 249 -6.03 13.46 -10.67
C HIS A 249 -4.87 13.31 -9.68
N ILE A 250 -3.92 12.45 -10.01
CA ILE A 250 -2.61 12.33 -9.37
C ILE A 250 -1.61 11.71 -10.34
N HIS A 251 -0.43 12.30 -10.44
CA HIS A 251 0.64 11.68 -11.21
C HIS A 251 1.15 10.39 -10.54
N ALA A 252 1.42 9.36 -11.32
CA ALA A 252 1.78 8.03 -10.81
C ALA A 252 3.06 8.03 -9.97
N ASP A 253 4.05 8.88 -10.25
CA ASP A 253 5.28 8.98 -9.46
C ASP A 253 5.04 9.69 -8.13
N ASP A 254 4.19 10.72 -8.11
CA ASP A 254 3.77 11.39 -6.89
C ASP A 254 2.94 10.45 -6.02
N LEU A 255 2.04 9.68 -6.62
CA LEU A 255 1.29 8.65 -5.90
C LEU A 255 2.22 7.64 -5.23
N ALA A 256 3.25 7.16 -5.93
CA ALA A 256 4.23 6.26 -5.33
C ALA A 256 4.94 6.92 -4.13
N ALA A 257 5.36 8.16 -4.26
CA ALA A 257 5.99 8.92 -3.17
C ALA A 257 5.04 9.11 -1.98
N ILE A 258 3.76 9.43 -2.23
CA ILE A 258 2.72 9.55 -1.20
C ILE A 258 2.56 8.24 -0.43
N LEU A 259 2.41 7.11 -1.12
CA LEU A 259 2.24 5.79 -0.49
C LEU A 259 3.44 5.42 0.39
N LEU A 260 4.66 5.71 -0.07
CA LEU A 260 5.88 5.50 0.71
C LEU A 260 5.97 6.44 1.92
N ARG A 261 5.58 7.69 1.75
CA ARG A 261 5.52 8.66 2.84
C ARG A 261 4.50 8.24 3.90
N MET A 262 3.31 7.77 3.49
CA MET A 262 2.30 7.19 4.39
C MET A 262 2.84 5.98 5.15
N ALA A 263 3.63 5.12 4.49
CA ALA A 263 4.23 3.95 5.11
C ALA A 263 5.26 4.29 6.20
N THR A 264 5.92 5.43 6.11
CA THR A 264 6.98 5.84 7.04
C THR A 264 6.51 6.86 8.08
N HIS A 265 5.72 7.84 7.67
CA HIS A 265 5.32 9.00 8.48
C HIS A 265 3.80 9.10 8.70
N GLY A 266 3.00 8.29 7.99
CA GLY A 266 1.54 8.34 8.13
C GLY A 266 1.06 8.02 9.54
N ARG A 267 0.07 8.77 10.02
CA ARG A 267 -0.58 8.49 11.30
C ARG A 267 -1.42 7.21 11.20
N PRO A 268 -1.50 6.41 12.26
CA PRO A 268 -2.40 5.25 12.30
C PRO A 268 -3.85 5.63 12.02
N SER A 269 -4.56 4.76 11.33
CA SER A 269 -6.00 4.88 11.01
C SER A 269 -6.37 6.14 10.21
N ARG A 270 -5.39 6.79 9.57
CA ARG A 270 -5.61 7.99 8.77
C ARG A 270 -6.05 7.66 7.36
N VAL A 271 -7.01 8.45 6.85
CA VAL A 271 -7.36 8.52 5.43
C VAL A 271 -6.72 9.76 4.85
N ILE A 272 -6.17 9.64 3.65
CA ILE A 272 -5.52 10.73 2.91
C ILE A 272 -6.08 10.75 1.49
N HIS A 273 -6.49 11.91 1.00
CA HIS A 273 -6.70 12.14 -0.41
C HIS A 273 -5.34 12.21 -1.11
N ALA A 274 -5.05 11.21 -1.93
CA ALA A 274 -3.82 11.19 -2.72
C ALA A 274 -4.10 11.84 -4.09
N SER A 275 -4.37 13.14 -4.08
CA SER A 275 -4.70 13.95 -5.28
C SER A 275 -3.73 15.10 -5.43
N ASP A 276 -3.54 15.54 -6.68
CA ASP A 276 -2.87 16.79 -7.02
C ASP A 276 -3.82 18.00 -6.82
N ASP A 277 -3.42 19.17 -7.31
CA ASP A 277 -4.17 20.43 -7.17
C ASP A 277 -5.07 20.72 -8.38
N THR A 278 -5.16 19.77 -9.33
CA THR A 278 -5.96 19.95 -10.53
C THR A 278 -7.44 20.02 -10.20
N THR A 279 -8.09 21.05 -10.71
CA THR A 279 -9.54 21.24 -10.64
C THR A 279 -10.06 21.43 -12.07
N LEU A 280 -10.32 20.33 -12.76
CA LEU A 280 -10.81 20.31 -14.13
C LEU A 280 -12.06 19.47 -14.22
N LYS A 281 -12.96 19.83 -15.14
CA LYS A 281 -13.98 18.91 -15.63
C LYS A 281 -13.34 17.85 -16.54
N MET A 282 -14.01 16.73 -16.75
CA MET A 282 -13.45 15.61 -17.51
C MET A 282 -13.11 16.00 -18.94
N GLY A 283 -13.98 16.76 -19.59
CA GLY A 283 -13.74 17.23 -20.94
C GLY A 283 -12.59 18.23 -21.02
N GLU A 284 -12.46 19.13 -20.04
CA GLU A 284 -11.32 20.04 -19.97
C GLU A 284 -9.98 19.28 -19.84
N TYR A 285 -9.96 18.21 -19.02
CA TYR A 285 -8.80 17.34 -18.93
C TYR A 285 -8.44 16.71 -20.29
N PHE A 286 -9.43 16.25 -21.04
CA PHE A 286 -9.21 15.69 -22.38
C PHE A 286 -8.70 16.74 -23.35
N ASP A 287 -9.23 17.98 -23.32
CA ASP A 287 -8.77 19.08 -24.15
C ASP A 287 -7.30 19.44 -23.86
N ARG A 288 -6.90 19.52 -22.56
CA ARG A 288 -5.50 19.77 -22.18
C ARG A 288 -4.54 18.72 -22.75
N VAL A 289 -4.97 17.45 -22.70
CA VAL A 289 -4.15 16.36 -23.25
C VAL A 289 -4.12 16.43 -24.78
N ALA A 290 -5.26 16.69 -25.44
CA ALA A 290 -5.35 16.82 -26.88
C ALA A 290 -4.42 17.95 -27.40
N ASP A 291 -4.52 19.14 -26.80
CA ASP A 291 -3.70 20.30 -27.16
C ASP A 291 -2.19 20.01 -26.98
N ALA A 292 -1.81 19.36 -25.87
CA ALA A 292 -0.40 19.04 -25.60
C ALA A 292 0.22 18.05 -26.61
N PHE A 293 -0.60 17.23 -27.24
CA PHE A 293 -0.13 16.23 -28.21
C PHE A 293 -0.50 16.54 -29.65
N GLY A 294 -1.11 17.70 -29.94
CA GLY A 294 -1.55 18.09 -31.27
C GLY A 294 -2.65 17.16 -31.83
N ILE A 295 -3.47 16.58 -30.95
CA ILE A 295 -4.60 15.75 -31.33
C ILE A 295 -5.86 16.62 -31.34
N GLU A 296 -6.76 16.38 -32.27
CA GLU A 296 -8.04 17.08 -32.32
C GLU A 296 -8.84 16.82 -31.03
N ARG A 297 -9.44 17.87 -30.45
CA ARG A 297 -10.24 17.75 -29.25
C ARG A 297 -11.46 16.83 -29.47
N ALA A 298 -11.85 16.11 -28.41
CA ALA A 298 -13.01 15.23 -28.44
C ALA A 298 -14.29 16.02 -28.73
N PRO A 299 -15.19 15.51 -29.59
CA PRO A 299 -16.50 16.13 -29.80
C PRO A 299 -17.29 16.19 -28.50
N ARG A 300 -18.19 17.18 -28.39
CA ARG A 300 -19.05 17.36 -27.22
C ARG A 300 -20.47 16.89 -27.53
N ILE A 301 -21.01 16.10 -26.63
CA ILE A 301 -22.39 15.59 -26.73
C ILE A 301 -23.16 15.84 -25.43
N ALA A 302 -24.47 15.93 -25.52
CA ALA A 302 -25.34 16.00 -24.35
C ALA A 302 -25.32 14.66 -23.59
N ARG A 303 -25.72 14.68 -22.31
CA ARG A 303 -25.74 13.47 -21.46
C ARG A 303 -26.64 12.37 -22.02
N ASP A 304 -27.82 12.74 -22.54
CA ASP A 304 -28.77 11.77 -23.09
C ASP A 304 -28.21 11.04 -24.32
N ASP A 305 -27.46 11.76 -25.17
CA ASP A 305 -26.77 11.16 -26.32
C ASP A 305 -25.62 10.27 -25.87
N ALA A 306 -24.92 10.67 -24.80
CA ALA A 306 -23.82 9.87 -24.23
C ALA A 306 -24.33 8.53 -23.70
N GLU A 307 -25.52 8.46 -23.12
CA GLU A 307 -26.13 7.22 -22.63
C GLU A 307 -26.40 6.21 -23.75
N GLN A 308 -26.65 6.69 -24.96
CA GLN A 308 -26.88 5.85 -26.15
C GLN A 308 -25.55 5.42 -26.82
N GLN A 309 -24.51 6.26 -26.79
CA GLN A 309 -23.28 6.07 -27.57
C GLN A 309 -22.15 5.45 -26.78
N LEU A 310 -22.14 5.58 -25.44
CA LEU A 310 -21.03 5.17 -24.59
C LEU A 310 -21.40 3.95 -23.76
N GLY A 311 -20.40 3.07 -23.55
CA GLY A 311 -20.58 1.89 -22.69
C GLY A 311 -20.73 2.26 -21.22
N GLU A 312 -21.46 1.43 -20.46
CA GLU A 312 -21.83 1.65 -19.05
C GLU A 312 -20.63 1.97 -18.14
N MET A 313 -19.47 1.35 -18.37
CA MET A 313 -18.26 1.63 -17.61
C MET A 313 -17.83 3.10 -17.77
N MET A 314 -17.90 3.64 -18.97
CA MET A 314 -17.55 5.03 -19.26
C MET A 314 -18.55 5.98 -18.61
N LEU A 315 -19.85 5.71 -18.78
CA LEU A 315 -20.94 6.47 -18.16
C LEU A 315 -20.82 6.50 -16.64
N SER A 316 -20.37 5.41 -16.01
CA SER A 316 -20.18 5.36 -14.55
C SER A 316 -19.18 6.39 -14.03
N PHE A 317 -18.16 6.76 -14.82
CA PHE A 317 -17.22 7.83 -14.48
C PHE A 317 -17.81 9.22 -14.74
N MET A 318 -18.68 9.35 -15.73
CA MET A 318 -19.35 10.62 -16.10
C MET A 318 -20.55 10.96 -15.21
N ARG A 319 -20.91 10.08 -14.26
CA ARG A 319 -22.02 10.29 -13.31
C ARG A 319 -21.56 10.72 -11.92
N GLU A 320 -20.25 10.81 -11.67
CA GLU A 320 -19.72 11.10 -10.34
C GLU A 320 -18.87 12.38 -10.38
N SER A 321 -19.43 13.50 -9.93
CA SER A 321 -18.79 14.81 -9.87
C SER A 321 -18.38 15.16 -8.44
N ARG A 322 -17.09 15.49 -8.22
CA ARG A 322 -16.55 15.92 -6.93
C ARG A 322 -15.21 16.62 -7.06
N ARG A 323 -14.86 17.45 -6.09
CA ARG A 323 -13.56 18.11 -5.96
C ARG A 323 -12.94 17.75 -4.63
N LEU A 324 -11.65 17.42 -4.61
CA LEU A 324 -10.97 16.92 -3.43
C LEU A 324 -10.08 17.98 -2.81
N VAL A 325 -10.18 18.11 -1.49
CA VAL A 325 -9.23 18.87 -0.69
C VAL A 325 -8.08 17.94 -0.30
N ASN A 326 -6.84 18.32 -0.59
CA ASN A 326 -5.62 17.55 -0.26
C ASN A 326 -4.81 18.17 0.89
N THR A 327 -5.43 18.96 1.74
CA THR A 327 -4.76 19.67 2.85
C THR A 327 -4.04 18.72 3.80
N ARG A 328 -4.61 17.53 4.08
CA ARG A 328 -3.93 16.51 4.91
C ARG A 328 -2.67 15.98 4.28
N LEU A 329 -2.68 15.76 2.96
CA LEU A 329 -1.50 15.33 2.22
C LEU A 329 -0.34 16.32 2.41
N LYS A 330 -0.62 17.60 2.28
CA LYS A 330 0.37 18.68 2.42
C LYS A 330 0.73 18.96 3.88
N GLY A 331 -0.25 19.09 4.75
CA GLY A 331 -0.07 19.50 6.15
C GLY A 331 0.43 18.39 7.08
N GLU A 332 -0.10 17.15 6.93
CA GLU A 332 0.26 16.06 7.85
C GLU A 332 1.42 15.19 7.32
N LEU A 333 1.51 14.98 6.02
CA LEU A 333 2.58 14.19 5.41
C LEU A 333 3.73 15.05 4.88
N HIS A 334 3.55 16.36 4.79
CA HIS A 334 4.54 17.30 4.25
C HIS A 334 5.04 16.86 2.87
N VAL A 335 4.09 16.42 2.03
CA VAL A 335 4.38 16.04 0.64
C VAL A 335 4.41 17.28 -0.22
N ARG A 336 5.47 17.42 -1.02
CA ARG A 336 5.54 18.34 -2.16
C ARG A 336 5.38 17.51 -3.42
N LEU A 337 4.37 17.81 -4.21
CA LEU A 337 4.13 17.13 -5.47
C LEU A 337 5.16 17.56 -6.49
N ARG A 338 5.67 16.62 -7.27
CA ARG A 338 6.53 16.91 -8.42
C ARG A 338 5.72 17.53 -9.55
N TYR A 339 4.48 17.07 -9.69
CA TYR A 339 3.52 17.59 -10.63
C TYR A 339 2.28 18.07 -9.86
N PRO A 340 2.27 19.35 -9.41
CA PRO A 340 1.14 19.91 -8.67
C PRO A 340 -0.16 19.91 -9.46
N SER A 341 -0.08 19.97 -10.79
CA SER A 341 -1.23 19.87 -11.70
C SER A 341 -0.93 18.99 -12.92
N VAL A 342 -1.99 18.62 -13.63
CA VAL A 342 -1.89 17.96 -14.94
C VAL A 342 -1.08 18.81 -15.91
N ASP A 343 -1.31 20.11 -15.94
CA ASP A 343 -0.59 21.04 -16.84
C ASP A 343 0.93 21.06 -16.55
N ASP A 344 1.34 20.94 -15.27
CA ASP A 344 2.76 20.85 -14.92
C ASP A 344 3.43 19.62 -15.53
N PHE A 345 2.72 18.51 -15.58
CA PHE A 345 3.20 17.30 -16.23
C PHE A 345 3.16 17.44 -17.76
N LEU A 346 2.07 17.94 -18.34
CA LEU A 346 1.92 18.05 -19.78
C LEU A 346 3.01 18.91 -20.39
N ARG A 347 3.43 20.00 -19.73
CA ARG A 347 4.58 20.82 -20.17
C ARG A 347 5.90 20.03 -20.29
N THR A 348 6.04 18.92 -19.61
CA THR A 348 7.26 18.09 -19.68
C THR A 348 7.24 17.05 -20.79
N VAL A 349 6.07 16.76 -21.38
CA VAL A 349 5.86 15.69 -22.38
C VAL A 349 5.21 16.17 -23.67
N SER A 350 4.74 17.43 -23.74
CA SER A 350 4.22 18.03 -24.96
C SER A 350 5.31 18.01 -26.04
N LYS A 351 4.89 17.68 -27.27
CA LYS A 351 5.77 17.86 -28.44
C LYS A 351 6.01 19.36 -28.64
N PRO A 352 7.24 19.78 -29.00
CA PRO A 352 7.53 21.15 -29.35
C PRO A 352 6.76 21.59 -30.60
#